data_74ed31c0f28f1424a7b25dce79ccd2ab
#
_entry.id   74ed31c0f28f1424a7b25dce79ccd2ab
#
_cell.length_a   1.000
_cell.length_b   1.000
_cell.length_c   1.000
_cell.angle_alpha   90.00
_cell.angle_beta   90.00
_cell.angle_gamma   90.00
#
_symmetry.space_group_name_H-M   'P 1'
#
loop_
_entity.id
_entity.type
_entity.pdbx_description
1 polymer ?
#
loop_
_entity_poly.entity_id
_entity_poly.type
_entity_poly.pdbx_seq_one_letter_code
_entity_poly.pdbx_strand_id
1 'polypeptide(L)'
;MAAALFSGSAKLEITAVPKLKPAPLRDFCAALLAAGGMPGADAGFVAELLVKAELRGYAGHGVTRVGQYLGFIRNKTYDLSARPQIEREGKITAVIDGHHYVGQIAARMAVELAIKKAREHGAGIVCVRRAGHTGRLADYMEMATTQGLIGMGAVSVGSATTTLYGGMKPITGTNPMAFGIPARNGKSIILDFATASMSMGEIQKRVAKNEAIPDGVLLDGHGEPTTEFKKFRGPPRGVFLPFGGYKGSGVALVTEILGGLLSGNGLGRDWWKSGGHGVNGVFLQAFSVEEFQPLEVFYDRVDEFVDFIKSTPLAPGFSEILLPGEAGRRREENHQNQGVELDDETWAELVDLASELGVGNIPPLA
;
A
#
# COMPACT_ATOMS: atom_id res chain seq x y z
N MET A 1 -55.56 -0.36 -11.94
CA MET A 1 -55.48 -0.23 -10.47
C MET A 1 -54.38 -1.15 -9.99
N ALA A 2 -53.34 -0.58 -9.40
CA ALA A 2 -52.21 -1.12 -8.66
C ALA A 2 -50.86 -0.69 -9.24
N ALA A 3 -50.58 0.60 -9.09
CA ALA A 3 -49.19 1.11 -9.15
C ALA A 3 -49.08 2.00 -7.92
N ALA A 4 -48.34 1.55 -6.93
CA ALA A 4 -47.71 2.34 -5.87
C ALA A 4 -47.29 1.36 -4.76
N LEU A 5 -45.99 1.25 -4.55
CA LEU A 5 -45.35 1.02 -3.26
C LEU A 5 -43.89 0.54 -3.50
N PHE A 6 -43.02 1.50 -3.84
CA PHE A 6 -41.58 1.43 -3.50
C PHE A 6 -40.99 2.85 -3.70
N SER A 7 -41.31 3.70 -2.75
CA SER A 7 -40.60 4.97 -2.57
C SER A 7 -40.31 5.12 -1.08
N GLY A 8 -39.08 4.94 -0.72
CA GLY A 8 -38.62 5.08 0.66
C GLY A 8 -37.18 4.70 0.89
N SER A 9 -36.24 5.05 -0.01
CA SER A 9 -34.86 5.17 0.40
C SER A 9 -34.74 6.49 1.15
N ALA A 10 -34.78 6.44 2.47
CA ALA A 10 -34.36 7.53 3.32
C ALA A 10 -32.88 7.77 2.99
N LYS A 11 -32.59 8.78 2.17
CA LYS A 11 -31.26 9.37 2.09
C LYS A 11 -30.97 9.92 3.48
N LEU A 12 -30.09 9.24 4.20
CA LEU A 12 -29.45 9.80 5.39
C LEU A 12 -28.80 11.11 4.92
N GLU A 13 -29.31 12.24 5.35
CA GLU A 13 -28.64 13.54 5.22
C GLU A 13 -27.41 13.49 6.13
N ILE A 14 -26.27 13.11 5.58
CA ILE A 14 -24.99 13.14 6.27
C ILE A 14 -24.54 14.60 6.28
N THR A 15 -24.81 15.31 7.38
CA THR A 15 -24.43 16.72 7.57
C THR A 15 -23.05 16.92 8.17
N ALA A 16 -22.33 15.86 8.52
CA ALA A 16 -20.95 15.89 9.04
C ALA A 16 -20.15 14.73 8.46
N VAL A 17 -18.88 14.98 8.16
CA VAL A 17 -17.92 13.93 7.73
C VAL A 17 -17.89 12.83 8.78
N PRO A 18 -18.13 11.57 8.41
CA PRO A 18 -18.17 10.45 9.37
C PRO A 18 -16.83 10.30 10.07
N LYS A 19 -16.84 10.44 11.38
CA LYS A 19 -15.67 10.27 12.24
C LYS A 19 -15.83 9.01 13.06
N LEU A 20 -14.84 8.14 13.06
CA LEU A 20 -14.93 6.78 13.59
C LEU A 20 -13.74 6.48 14.51
N LYS A 21 -13.99 5.78 15.60
CA LYS A 21 -12.91 5.25 16.44
C LYS A 21 -12.20 4.10 15.73
N PRO A 22 -10.85 4.00 15.83
CA PRO A 22 -10.07 3.01 15.09
C PRO A 22 -10.46 1.56 15.34
N ALA A 23 -10.68 1.17 16.61
CA ALA A 23 -10.98 -0.21 16.95
C ALA A 23 -12.36 -0.67 16.41
N PRO A 24 -13.47 0.07 16.60
CA PRO A 24 -14.74 -0.26 15.96
C PRO A 24 -14.69 -0.31 14.44
N LEU A 25 -13.94 0.61 13.79
CA LEU A 25 -13.76 0.60 12.34
C LEU A 25 -13.00 -0.65 11.87
N ARG A 26 -11.93 -1.04 12.58
CA ARG A 26 -11.19 -2.27 12.29
C ARG A 26 -12.09 -3.49 12.39
N ASP A 27 -12.84 -3.61 13.48
CA ASP A 27 -13.71 -4.77 13.73
C ASP A 27 -14.83 -4.85 12.67
N PHE A 28 -15.35 -3.71 12.25
CA PHE A 28 -16.33 -3.62 11.18
C PHE A 28 -15.75 -4.05 9.82
N CYS A 29 -14.58 -3.53 9.44
CA CYS A 29 -13.91 -3.94 8.20
C CYS A 29 -13.56 -5.45 8.22
N ALA A 30 -13.12 -5.98 9.35
CA ALA A 30 -12.85 -7.41 9.52
C ALA A 30 -14.13 -8.24 9.34
N ALA A 31 -15.26 -7.80 9.90
CA ALA A 31 -16.55 -8.47 9.74
C ALA A 31 -17.01 -8.47 8.27
N LEU A 32 -16.86 -7.36 7.55
CA LEU A 32 -17.19 -7.27 6.13
C LEU A 32 -16.35 -8.25 5.28
N LEU A 33 -15.02 -8.24 5.48
CA LEU A 33 -14.11 -9.13 4.77
C LEU A 33 -14.40 -10.60 5.08
N ALA A 34 -14.70 -10.94 6.34
CA ALA A 34 -15.05 -12.29 6.75
C ALA A 34 -16.41 -12.74 6.17
N ALA A 35 -17.42 -11.88 6.18
CA ALA A 35 -18.72 -12.15 5.56
C ALA A 35 -18.59 -12.35 4.02
N GLY A 36 -17.61 -11.69 3.39
CA GLY A 36 -17.25 -11.89 1.98
C GLY A 36 -16.45 -13.15 1.70
N GLY A 37 -16.17 -13.99 2.70
CA GLY A 37 -15.52 -15.29 2.56
C GLY A 37 -14.04 -15.35 2.95
N MET A 38 -13.43 -14.23 3.40
CA MET A 38 -12.05 -14.26 3.89
C MET A 38 -11.99 -14.96 5.24
N PRO A 39 -11.02 -15.88 5.51
CA PRO A 39 -10.85 -16.49 6.83
C PRO A 39 -10.68 -15.44 7.92
N GLY A 40 -11.35 -15.62 9.07
CA GLY A 40 -11.47 -14.58 10.10
C GLY A 40 -10.15 -14.02 10.61
N ALA A 41 -9.12 -14.86 10.79
CA ALA A 41 -7.80 -14.41 11.22
C ALA A 41 -7.11 -13.52 10.13
N ASP A 42 -7.32 -13.85 8.86
CA ASP A 42 -6.78 -13.10 7.73
C ASP A 42 -7.56 -11.78 7.55
N ALA A 43 -8.89 -11.82 7.69
CA ALA A 43 -9.75 -10.64 7.66
C ALA A 43 -9.36 -9.64 8.76
N GLY A 44 -9.10 -10.12 9.97
CA GLY A 44 -8.62 -9.28 11.09
C GLY A 44 -7.27 -8.60 10.78
N PHE A 45 -6.29 -9.35 10.28
CA PHE A 45 -4.99 -8.79 9.92
C PHE A 45 -5.09 -7.78 8.76
N VAL A 46 -5.86 -8.10 7.72
CA VAL A 46 -6.07 -7.17 6.60
C VAL A 46 -6.76 -5.89 7.07
N ALA A 47 -7.81 -6.00 7.88
CA ALA A 47 -8.51 -4.85 8.43
C ALA A 47 -7.61 -3.97 9.31
N GLU A 48 -6.71 -4.57 10.11
CA GLU A 48 -5.70 -3.85 10.88
C GLU A 48 -4.82 -2.97 9.98
N LEU A 49 -4.28 -3.53 8.88
CA LEU A 49 -3.45 -2.78 7.95
C LEU A 49 -4.23 -1.68 7.23
N LEU A 50 -5.48 -1.93 6.85
CA LEU A 50 -6.32 -0.93 6.19
C LEU A 50 -6.62 0.25 7.12
N VAL A 51 -7.01 -0.01 8.36
CA VAL A 51 -7.28 1.05 9.34
C VAL A 51 -6.00 1.79 9.72
N LYS A 52 -4.87 1.10 9.85
CA LYS A 52 -3.57 1.75 10.06
C LYS A 52 -3.19 2.68 8.91
N ALA A 53 -3.51 2.31 7.67
CA ALA A 53 -3.32 3.20 6.53
C ALA A 53 -4.18 4.47 6.62
N GLU A 54 -5.46 4.36 7.04
CA GLU A 54 -6.32 5.52 7.31
C GLU A 54 -5.75 6.41 8.41
N LEU A 55 -5.38 5.83 9.56
CA LEU A 55 -4.80 6.56 10.68
C LEU A 55 -3.58 7.39 10.27
N ARG A 56 -2.79 6.89 9.33
CA ARG A 56 -1.59 7.55 8.79
C ARG A 56 -1.86 8.52 7.63
N GLY A 57 -3.12 8.63 7.18
CA GLY A 57 -3.53 9.50 6.10
C GLY A 57 -3.27 8.94 4.70
N TYR A 58 -3.13 7.62 4.57
CA TYR A 58 -2.95 6.91 3.29
C TYR A 58 -4.25 6.24 2.83
N ALA A 59 -5.34 6.99 2.72
CA ALA A 59 -6.68 6.49 2.37
C ALA A 59 -6.70 5.62 1.11
N GLY A 60 -5.84 5.89 0.11
CA GLY A 60 -5.72 5.04 -1.08
C GLY A 60 -5.28 3.59 -0.81
N HIS A 61 -4.77 3.28 0.40
CA HIS A 61 -4.45 1.94 0.89
C HIS A 61 -5.25 1.58 2.15
N GLY A 62 -6.24 2.40 2.49
CA GLY A 62 -7.09 2.28 3.64
C GLY A 62 -8.37 1.51 3.40
N VAL A 63 -9.41 1.84 4.16
CA VAL A 63 -10.68 1.09 4.18
C VAL A 63 -11.47 1.15 2.87
N THR A 64 -11.16 2.10 1.97
CA THR A 64 -11.66 2.13 0.59
C THR A 64 -11.32 0.82 -0.17
N ARG A 65 -10.35 0.04 0.29
CA ARG A 65 -9.97 -1.24 -0.31
C ARG A 65 -10.88 -2.40 0.07
N VAL A 66 -11.74 -2.26 1.06
CA VAL A 66 -12.66 -3.33 1.47
C VAL A 66 -13.54 -3.76 0.30
N GLY A 67 -14.21 -2.81 -0.37
CA GLY A 67 -15.07 -3.10 -1.52
C GLY A 67 -14.28 -3.72 -2.67
N GLN A 68 -13.06 -3.21 -2.97
CA GLN A 68 -12.20 -3.79 -3.99
C GLN A 68 -11.81 -5.24 -3.68
N TYR A 69 -11.44 -5.56 -2.45
CA TYR A 69 -11.04 -6.93 -2.08
C TYR A 69 -12.22 -7.89 -2.11
N LEU A 70 -13.39 -7.45 -1.65
CA LEU A 70 -14.65 -8.21 -1.80
C LEU A 70 -14.96 -8.47 -3.29
N GLY A 71 -14.76 -7.48 -4.15
CA GLY A 71 -14.87 -7.64 -5.60
C GLY A 71 -13.88 -8.68 -6.15
N PHE A 72 -12.62 -8.67 -5.70
CA PHE A 72 -11.61 -9.64 -6.10
C PHE A 72 -11.94 -11.07 -5.62
N ILE A 73 -12.56 -11.21 -4.47
CA ILE A 73 -13.05 -12.52 -3.99
C ILE A 73 -14.22 -13.01 -4.84
N ARG A 74 -15.23 -12.16 -5.11
CA ARG A 74 -16.41 -12.50 -5.91
C ARG A 74 -16.07 -12.92 -7.35
N ASN A 75 -15.16 -12.20 -7.99
CA ASN A 75 -14.76 -12.47 -9.36
C ASN A 75 -13.61 -13.49 -9.48
N LYS A 76 -13.21 -14.10 -8.36
CA LYS A 76 -12.14 -15.11 -8.25
C LYS A 76 -10.76 -14.62 -8.69
N THR A 77 -10.51 -13.32 -8.65
CA THR A 77 -9.15 -12.77 -8.76
C THR A 77 -8.32 -13.18 -7.54
N TYR A 78 -8.94 -13.21 -6.35
CA TYR A 78 -8.38 -13.85 -5.17
C TYR A 78 -8.93 -15.27 -5.04
N ASP A 79 -8.01 -16.24 -4.95
CA ASP A 79 -8.33 -17.64 -4.66
C ASP A 79 -8.11 -17.91 -3.17
N LEU A 80 -9.21 -17.99 -2.42
CA LEU A 80 -9.17 -18.27 -0.98
C LEU A 80 -9.06 -19.77 -0.65
N SER A 81 -9.09 -20.65 -1.65
CA SER A 81 -8.99 -22.11 -1.45
C SER A 81 -7.57 -22.59 -1.21
N ALA A 82 -6.55 -21.85 -1.70
CA ALA A 82 -5.15 -22.21 -1.59
C ALA A 82 -4.36 -21.10 -0.87
N ARG A 83 -3.81 -21.41 0.30
CA ARG A 83 -2.98 -20.46 1.06
C ARG A 83 -1.58 -20.32 0.45
N PRO A 84 -0.87 -19.18 0.70
CA PRO A 84 0.51 -19.01 0.33
C PRO A 84 1.39 -20.14 0.88
N GLN A 85 2.33 -20.66 0.08
CA GLN A 85 3.20 -21.76 0.43
C GLN A 85 4.65 -21.50 0.01
N ILE A 86 5.60 -21.97 0.81
CA ILE A 86 7.02 -21.97 0.46
C ILE A 86 7.22 -23.00 -0.65
N GLU A 87 7.65 -22.55 -1.82
CA GLU A 87 7.95 -23.41 -2.97
C GLU A 87 9.41 -23.81 -3.02
N ARG A 88 10.30 -22.88 -2.66
CA ARG A 88 11.73 -23.10 -2.60
C ARG A 88 12.29 -22.43 -1.36
N GLU A 89 13.19 -23.11 -0.68
CA GLU A 89 13.86 -22.57 0.50
C GLU A 89 15.35 -22.90 0.47
N GLY A 90 16.17 -21.87 0.63
CA GLY A 90 17.60 -21.95 0.85
C GLY A 90 17.96 -21.42 2.24
N LYS A 91 19.25 -21.36 2.54
CA LYS A 91 19.74 -20.92 3.85
C LYS A 91 19.24 -19.50 4.19
N ILE A 92 19.46 -18.53 3.31
CA ILE A 92 19.08 -17.13 3.48
C ILE A 92 17.96 -16.69 2.49
N THR A 93 17.54 -17.54 1.57
CA THR A 93 16.58 -17.21 0.52
C THR A 93 15.34 -18.08 0.60
N ALA A 94 14.21 -17.57 0.09
CA ALA A 94 13.04 -18.39 -0.18
C ALA A 94 12.21 -17.80 -1.33
N VAL A 95 11.40 -18.65 -1.96
CA VAL A 95 10.34 -18.27 -2.89
C VAL A 95 9.03 -18.81 -2.34
N ILE A 96 8.05 -17.93 -2.22
CA ILE A 96 6.68 -18.24 -1.82
C ILE A 96 5.78 -18.13 -3.05
N ASP A 97 4.96 -19.14 -3.27
CA ASP A 97 3.83 -19.03 -4.17
C ASP A 97 2.64 -18.48 -3.40
N GLY A 98 2.17 -17.32 -3.79
CA GLY A 98 1.01 -16.68 -3.18
C GLY A 98 -0.33 -17.27 -3.59
N HIS A 99 -0.37 -18.15 -4.61
CA HIS A 99 -1.57 -18.83 -5.11
C HIS A 99 -2.76 -17.88 -5.40
N HIS A 100 -2.48 -16.64 -5.82
CA HIS A 100 -3.50 -15.60 -5.99
C HIS A 100 -4.30 -15.29 -4.69
N TYR A 101 -3.75 -15.65 -3.54
CA TYR A 101 -4.35 -15.32 -2.25
C TYR A 101 -4.20 -13.84 -1.93
N VAL A 102 -4.83 -13.41 -0.84
CA VAL A 102 -4.75 -12.03 -0.34
C VAL A 102 -3.29 -11.63 -0.14
N GLY A 103 -2.87 -10.56 -0.80
CA GLY A 103 -1.45 -10.20 -0.89
C GLY A 103 -0.82 -9.83 0.44
N GLN A 104 -1.58 -9.22 1.36
CA GLN A 104 -1.10 -8.89 2.69
C GLN A 104 -0.69 -10.15 3.48
N ILE A 105 -1.40 -11.25 3.31
CA ILE A 105 -1.09 -12.52 4.00
C ILE A 105 0.19 -13.13 3.42
N ALA A 106 0.34 -13.14 2.10
CA ALA A 106 1.55 -13.62 1.44
C ALA A 106 2.79 -12.77 1.80
N ALA A 107 2.65 -11.46 1.83
CA ALA A 107 3.73 -10.54 2.19
C ALA A 107 4.09 -10.63 3.69
N ARG A 108 3.10 -10.83 4.58
CA ARG A 108 3.35 -11.13 6.00
C ARG A 108 4.19 -12.39 6.15
N MET A 109 3.79 -13.47 5.53
CA MET A 109 4.55 -14.73 5.55
C MET A 109 5.99 -14.53 5.05
N ALA A 110 6.16 -13.74 3.99
CA ALA A 110 7.48 -13.46 3.42
C ALA A 110 8.37 -12.64 4.35
N VAL A 111 7.84 -11.57 4.97
CA VAL A 111 8.65 -10.75 5.89
C VAL A 111 8.97 -11.52 7.18
N GLU A 112 8.04 -12.29 7.73
CA GLU A 112 8.28 -13.14 8.90
C GLU A 112 9.38 -14.17 8.62
N LEU A 113 9.38 -14.80 7.44
CA LEU A 113 10.42 -15.72 7.01
C LEU A 113 11.76 -15.01 6.78
N ALA A 114 11.76 -13.82 6.18
CA ALA A 114 12.97 -13.00 6.00
C ALA A 114 13.58 -12.60 7.35
N ILE A 115 12.76 -12.17 8.31
CA ILE A 115 13.19 -11.86 9.70
C ILE A 115 13.81 -13.08 10.37
N LYS A 116 13.14 -14.25 10.30
CA LYS A 116 13.66 -15.49 10.87
C LYS A 116 15.05 -15.81 10.31
N LYS A 117 15.21 -15.81 8.99
CA LYS A 117 16.48 -16.08 8.32
C LYS A 117 17.56 -15.03 8.67
N ALA A 118 17.18 -13.76 8.77
CA ALA A 118 18.11 -12.70 9.16
C ALA A 118 18.64 -12.89 10.58
N ARG A 119 17.81 -13.35 11.52
CA ARG A 119 18.24 -13.69 12.88
C ARG A 119 19.15 -14.92 12.96
N GLU A 120 18.90 -15.91 12.11
CA GLU A 120 19.66 -17.17 12.11
C GLU A 120 20.97 -17.07 11.32
N HIS A 121 21.00 -16.23 10.28
CA HIS A 121 22.06 -16.21 9.28
C HIS A 121 22.53 -14.83 8.84
N GLY A 122 22.14 -13.78 9.55
CA GLY A 122 22.51 -12.39 9.27
C GLY A 122 21.67 -11.71 8.17
N ALA A 123 21.06 -12.49 7.27
CA ALA A 123 20.21 -11.95 6.19
C ALA A 123 19.10 -12.94 5.82
N GLY A 124 17.95 -12.41 5.38
CA GLY A 124 16.87 -13.18 4.80
C GLY A 124 16.31 -12.45 3.57
N ILE A 125 16.17 -13.17 2.46
CA ILE A 125 15.67 -12.64 1.17
C ILE A 125 14.54 -13.55 0.71
N VAL A 126 13.34 -13.02 0.60
CA VAL A 126 12.15 -13.79 0.23
C VAL A 126 11.42 -13.12 -0.92
N CYS A 127 11.20 -13.87 -1.98
CA CYS A 127 10.36 -13.46 -3.10
C CYS A 127 8.97 -14.09 -2.98
N VAL A 128 7.94 -13.36 -3.41
CA VAL A 128 6.58 -13.91 -3.57
C VAL A 128 6.14 -13.71 -4.99
N ARG A 129 5.61 -14.76 -5.61
CA ARG A 129 4.93 -14.70 -6.90
C ARG A 129 3.44 -14.93 -6.72
N ARG A 130 2.64 -14.44 -7.66
CA ARG A 130 1.19 -14.60 -7.68
C ARG A 130 0.52 -14.15 -6.37
N ALA A 131 1.00 -13.04 -5.78
CA ALA A 131 0.36 -12.42 -4.64
C ALA A 131 -0.76 -11.49 -5.09
N GLY A 132 -1.83 -11.38 -4.30
CA GLY A 132 -2.79 -10.29 -4.44
C GLY A 132 -2.17 -8.93 -4.08
N HIS A 133 -2.99 -7.88 -4.01
CA HIS A 133 -2.53 -6.55 -3.57
C HIS A 133 -1.96 -6.61 -2.15
N THR A 134 -0.76 -6.09 -1.97
CA THR A 134 0.00 -6.24 -0.72
C THR A 134 -0.24 -5.12 0.31
N GLY A 135 -1.02 -4.11 -0.04
CA GLY A 135 -1.14 -2.92 0.80
C GLY A 135 0.12 -2.06 0.75
N ARG A 136 0.44 -1.39 1.86
CA ARG A 136 1.64 -0.57 1.99
C ARG A 136 2.86 -1.42 2.35
N LEU A 137 3.98 -1.17 1.69
CA LEU A 137 5.24 -1.85 2.04
C LEU A 137 5.80 -1.41 3.40
N ALA A 138 5.51 -0.18 3.82
CA ALA A 138 5.88 0.36 5.14
C ALA A 138 5.53 -0.59 6.30
N ASP A 139 4.39 -1.29 6.22
CA ASP A 139 3.92 -2.16 7.29
C ASP A 139 4.87 -3.36 7.50
N TYR A 140 5.41 -3.92 6.43
CA TYR A 140 6.39 -5.02 6.49
C TYR A 140 7.78 -4.51 6.91
N MET A 141 8.13 -3.28 6.54
CA MET A 141 9.37 -2.66 6.99
C MET A 141 9.34 -2.42 8.50
N GLU A 142 8.19 -2.02 9.05
CA GLU A 142 8.02 -1.88 10.49
C GLU A 142 8.14 -3.22 11.22
N MET A 143 7.61 -4.31 10.64
CA MET A 143 7.79 -5.65 11.21
C MET A 143 9.28 -6.03 11.33
N ALA A 144 10.10 -5.68 10.34
CA ALA A 144 11.54 -5.91 10.40
C ALA A 144 12.24 -5.00 11.42
N THR A 145 11.93 -3.69 11.39
CA THR A 145 12.61 -2.70 12.24
C THR A 145 12.29 -2.85 13.72
N THR A 146 11.09 -3.31 14.08
CA THR A 146 10.74 -3.66 15.46
C THR A 146 11.55 -4.82 16.03
N GLN A 147 12.23 -5.57 15.17
CA GLN A 147 13.14 -6.67 15.54
C GLN A 147 14.62 -6.26 15.47
N GLY A 148 14.92 -4.96 15.33
CA GLY A 148 16.29 -4.45 15.20
C GLY A 148 16.94 -4.71 13.84
N LEU A 149 16.17 -5.10 12.83
CA LEU A 149 16.66 -5.44 11.50
C LEU A 149 16.43 -4.27 10.52
N ILE A 150 17.30 -4.12 9.54
CA ILE A 150 17.05 -3.26 8.39
C ILE A 150 16.18 -4.03 7.40
N GLY A 151 15.08 -3.40 6.95
CA GLY A 151 14.16 -3.97 5.96
C GLY A 151 14.29 -3.29 4.60
N MET A 152 14.08 -4.05 3.53
CA MET A 152 13.95 -3.55 2.16
C MET A 152 12.83 -4.30 1.44
N GLY A 153 12.01 -3.58 0.68
CA GLY A 153 10.91 -4.17 -0.11
C GLY A 153 10.81 -3.55 -1.49
N ALA A 154 10.39 -4.37 -2.47
CA ALA A 154 10.08 -3.95 -3.83
C ALA A 154 8.89 -4.76 -4.37
N VAL A 155 7.98 -4.11 -5.08
CA VAL A 155 6.81 -4.78 -5.67
C VAL A 155 6.69 -4.43 -7.15
N SER A 156 6.62 -5.47 -7.99
CA SER A 156 6.10 -5.35 -9.35
C SER A 156 4.58 -5.49 -9.29
N VAL A 157 3.89 -4.42 -9.62
CA VAL A 157 2.42 -4.37 -9.57
C VAL A 157 1.85 -4.96 -10.85
N GLY A 158 0.88 -5.87 -10.74
CA GLY A 158 0.18 -6.50 -11.88
C GLY A 158 -0.69 -5.51 -12.65
N SER A 159 -0.09 -4.43 -13.12
CA SER A 159 -0.71 -3.40 -13.95
C SER A 159 0.34 -2.75 -14.84
N ALA A 160 -0.13 -2.05 -15.89
CA ALA A 160 0.75 -1.23 -16.72
C ALA A 160 0.11 0.16 -16.85
N THR A 161 0.62 1.10 -16.05
CA THR A 161 0.09 2.47 -15.97
C THR A 161 1.15 3.53 -16.07
N THR A 162 2.42 3.16 -15.82
CA THR A 162 3.58 4.05 -15.79
C THR A 162 4.51 3.73 -16.96
N THR A 163 5.04 4.75 -17.60
CA THR A 163 6.10 4.57 -18.60
C THR A 163 7.48 4.71 -17.97
N LEU A 164 8.54 4.39 -18.71
CA LEU A 164 9.91 4.75 -18.36
C LEU A 164 10.31 6.04 -19.06
N TYR A 165 11.39 6.68 -18.60
CA TYR A 165 11.89 7.92 -19.16
C TYR A 165 12.15 7.80 -20.66
N GLY A 166 11.56 8.69 -21.43
CA GLY A 166 11.60 8.69 -22.91
C GLY A 166 10.53 7.81 -23.57
N GLY A 167 9.75 7.03 -22.79
CA GLY A 167 8.65 6.24 -23.32
C GLY A 167 7.32 7.00 -23.30
N MET A 168 6.35 6.55 -24.10
CA MET A 168 4.98 7.08 -24.14
C MET A 168 3.91 6.01 -24.01
N LYS A 169 4.31 4.78 -23.77
CA LYS A 169 3.38 3.66 -23.56
C LYS A 169 3.58 3.05 -22.17
N PRO A 170 2.53 2.45 -21.58
CA PRO A 170 2.65 1.85 -20.27
C PRO A 170 3.61 0.64 -20.31
N ILE A 171 4.56 0.60 -19.37
CA ILE A 171 5.59 -0.44 -19.25
C ILE A 171 5.47 -1.14 -17.91
N THR A 172 5.36 -0.37 -16.81
CA THR A 172 5.30 -0.88 -15.44
C THR A 172 4.03 -0.42 -14.73
N GLY A 173 3.75 -0.98 -13.57
CA GLY A 173 2.82 -0.41 -12.62
C GLY A 173 3.42 0.78 -11.86
N THR A 174 2.86 1.11 -10.71
CA THR A 174 3.41 2.15 -9.83
C THR A 174 4.64 1.68 -9.06
N ASN A 175 4.91 0.40 -9.05
CA ASN A 175 6.10 -0.32 -8.58
C ASN A 175 6.77 0.32 -7.35
N PRO A 176 6.19 0.17 -6.16
CA PRO A 176 6.73 0.79 -4.95
C PRO A 176 8.00 0.10 -4.46
N MET A 177 8.87 0.91 -3.83
CA MET A 177 9.99 0.46 -2.99
C MET A 177 9.82 0.96 -1.56
N ALA A 178 10.35 0.21 -0.60
CA ALA A 178 10.39 0.63 0.79
C ALA A 178 11.70 0.22 1.46
N PHE A 179 12.09 1.05 2.46
CA PHE A 179 13.22 0.81 3.35
C PHE A 179 12.80 1.07 4.79
N GLY A 180 13.24 0.23 5.69
CA GLY A 180 13.05 0.38 7.12
C GLY A 180 14.40 0.38 7.83
N ILE A 181 14.71 1.44 8.56
CA ILE A 181 15.91 1.55 9.39
C ILE A 181 15.45 1.52 10.84
N PRO A 182 15.92 0.56 11.65
CA PRO A 182 15.54 0.47 13.04
C PRO A 182 16.16 1.63 13.86
N ALA A 183 15.39 2.17 14.78
CA ALA A 183 15.83 3.22 15.71
C ALA A 183 15.20 3.00 17.08
N ARG A 184 15.70 3.69 18.10
CA ARG A 184 15.23 3.54 19.48
C ARG A 184 13.76 3.91 19.63
N ASN A 185 13.11 3.28 20.59
CA ASN A 185 11.74 3.64 21.01
C ASN A 185 10.70 3.58 19.88
N GLY A 186 10.88 2.68 18.90
CA GLY A 186 9.95 2.51 17.77
C GLY A 186 9.96 3.68 16.77
N LYS A 187 10.91 4.60 16.85
CA LYS A 187 11.03 5.75 15.95
C LYS A 187 11.74 5.42 14.62
N SER A 188 11.63 4.19 14.17
CA SER A 188 12.23 3.71 12.92
C SER A 188 11.98 4.67 11.75
N ILE A 189 13.00 4.84 10.89
CA ILE A 189 12.86 5.63 9.65
C ILE A 189 12.28 4.70 8.60
N ILE A 190 11.09 5.01 8.11
CA ILE A 190 10.37 4.18 7.13
C ILE A 190 10.13 4.99 5.87
N LEU A 191 10.86 4.66 4.83
CA LEU A 191 10.66 5.19 3.49
C LEU A 191 9.82 4.20 2.70
N ASP A 192 8.67 4.62 2.19
CA ASP A 192 7.78 3.83 1.32
C ASP A 192 7.21 4.77 0.24
N PHE A 193 7.50 4.48 -1.02
CA PHE A 193 7.12 5.35 -2.13
C PHE A 193 6.86 4.56 -3.41
N ALA A 194 5.90 5.05 -4.20
CA ALA A 194 5.70 4.59 -5.57
C ALA A 194 6.78 5.17 -6.50
N THR A 195 7.17 4.41 -7.53
CA THR A 195 8.10 4.93 -8.56
C THR A 195 7.41 5.80 -9.61
N ALA A 196 6.08 5.76 -9.70
CA ALA A 196 5.29 6.76 -10.40
C ALA A 196 5.31 8.10 -9.64
N SER A 197 5.30 9.22 -10.37
CA SER A 197 5.31 10.57 -9.78
C SER A 197 4.11 10.84 -8.87
N MET A 198 2.97 10.22 -9.14
CA MET A 198 1.74 10.35 -8.34
C MET A 198 0.89 9.10 -8.46
N SER A 199 0.08 8.81 -7.44
CA SER A 199 -0.89 7.72 -7.50
C SER A 199 -2.19 8.15 -8.19
N MET A 200 -2.94 7.18 -8.74
CA MET A 200 -4.27 7.46 -9.31
C MET A 200 -5.22 8.05 -8.26
N GLY A 201 -5.17 7.52 -7.03
CA GLY A 201 -6.02 8.02 -5.94
C GLY A 201 -5.75 9.49 -5.59
N GLU A 202 -4.48 9.91 -5.59
CA GLU A 202 -4.11 11.31 -5.36
C GLU A 202 -4.60 12.22 -6.51
N ILE A 203 -4.49 11.78 -7.76
CA ILE A 203 -5.02 12.52 -8.90
C ILE A 203 -6.54 12.66 -8.80
N GLN A 204 -7.25 11.59 -8.48
CA GLN A 204 -8.71 11.63 -8.32
C GLN A 204 -9.15 12.58 -7.21
N LYS A 205 -8.44 12.61 -6.07
CA LYS A 205 -8.68 13.57 -4.99
C LYS A 205 -8.48 15.02 -5.45
N ARG A 206 -7.39 15.29 -6.21
CA ARG A 206 -7.15 16.64 -6.77
C ARG A 206 -8.25 17.05 -7.73
N VAL A 207 -8.64 16.16 -8.63
CA VAL A 207 -9.73 16.40 -9.59
C VAL A 207 -11.06 16.69 -8.87
N ALA A 208 -11.40 15.90 -7.85
CA ALA A 208 -12.61 16.11 -7.07
C ALA A 208 -12.63 17.46 -6.32
N LYS A 209 -11.45 17.95 -5.92
CA LYS A 209 -11.29 19.25 -5.25
C LYS A 209 -11.03 20.42 -6.20
N ASN A 210 -11.05 20.19 -7.53
CA ASN A 210 -10.64 21.17 -8.55
C ASN A 210 -9.20 21.71 -8.33
N GLU A 211 -8.32 20.90 -7.77
CA GLU A 211 -6.90 21.21 -7.61
C GLU A 211 -6.11 20.84 -8.89
N ALA A 212 -5.11 21.65 -9.23
CA ALA A 212 -4.27 21.39 -10.39
C ALA A 212 -3.43 20.12 -10.21
N ILE A 213 -3.30 19.31 -11.28
CA ILE A 213 -2.30 18.25 -11.36
C ILE A 213 -0.96 18.92 -11.70
N PRO A 214 0.12 18.66 -10.95
CA PRO A 214 1.42 19.25 -11.23
C PRO A 214 1.98 18.86 -12.61
N ASP A 215 2.84 19.70 -13.17
CA ASP A 215 3.62 19.37 -14.35
C ASP A 215 4.54 18.16 -14.09
N GLY A 216 4.88 17.43 -15.17
CA GLY A 216 5.81 16.30 -15.08
C GLY A 216 5.22 15.03 -14.43
N VAL A 217 3.89 14.95 -14.28
CA VAL A 217 3.21 13.77 -13.72
C VAL A 217 2.61 12.89 -14.80
N LEU A 218 2.01 13.47 -15.84
CA LEU A 218 1.24 12.75 -16.84
C LEU A 218 1.69 13.03 -18.26
N LEU A 219 1.58 12.01 -19.11
CA LEU A 219 1.46 12.18 -20.55
C LEU A 219 0.04 11.83 -20.99
N ASP A 220 -0.44 12.49 -22.04
CA ASP A 220 -1.67 12.08 -22.72
C ASP A 220 -1.42 10.85 -23.62
N GLY A 221 -2.43 10.37 -24.32
CA GLY A 221 -2.33 9.17 -25.15
C GLY A 221 -1.48 9.37 -26.43
N HIS A 222 -1.09 10.60 -26.74
CA HIS A 222 -0.20 10.98 -27.86
C HIS A 222 1.25 11.19 -27.42
N GLY A 223 1.51 11.12 -26.09
CA GLY A 223 2.83 11.28 -25.52
C GLY A 223 3.18 12.73 -25.15
N GLU A 224 2.21 13.63 -25.23
CA GLU A 224 2.41 15.02 -24.85
C GLU A 224 2.20 15.21 -23.34
N PRO A 225 3.04 16.01 -22.67
CA PRO A 225 2.85 16.36 -21.27
C PRO A 225 1.48 17.02 -21.04
N THR A 226 0.80 16.60 -19.98
CA THR A 226 -0.52 17.16 -19.63
C THR A 226 -0.76 17.24 -18.15
N THR A 227 -1.49 18.28 -17.72
CA THR A 227 -2.05 18.45 -16.37
C THR A 227 -3.56 18.21 -16.36
N GLU A 228 -4.15 17.94 -17.53
CA GLU A 228 -5.58 17.74 -17.71
C GLU A 228 -5.94 16.26 -17.59
N PHE A 229 -6.66 15.90 -16.52
CA PHE A 229 -7.10 14.53 -16.29
C PHE A 229 -7.92 13.94 -17.46
N LYS A 230 -8.71 14.77 -18.13
CA LYS A 230 -9.51 14.36 -19.29
C LYS A 230 -8.63 13.91 -20.46
N LYS A 231 -7.54 14.62 -20.77
CA LYS A 231 -6.56 14.24 -21.80
C LYS A 231 -5.82 12.95 -21.43
N PHE A 232 -5.42 12.82 -20.16
CA PHE A 232 -4.84 11.56 -19.66
C PHE A 232 -5.80 10.37 -19.78
N ARG A 233 -7.09 10.55 -19.51
CA ARG A 233 -8.08 9.46 -19.62
C ARG A 233 -8.35 9.04 -21.05
N GLY A 234 -8.12 9.92 -22.03
CA GLY A 234 -8.25 9.68 -23.47
C GLY A 234 -9.64 9.34 -23.97
N PRO A 235 -9.81 8.73 -25.12
CA PRO A 235 -8.93 7.84 -25.92
C PRO A 235 -7.96 8.59 -26.85
N PRO A 236 -6.74 8.07 -27.09
CA PRO A 236 -6.10 6.97 -26.38
C PRO A 236 -5.69 7.36 -24.97
N ARG A 237 -5.60 6.36 -24.07
CA ARG A 237 -5.23 6.59 -22.67
C ARG A 237 -3.75 6.96 -22.55
N GLY A 238 -3.46 7.95 -21.71
CA GLY A 238 -2.13 8.39 -21.33
C GLY A 238 -1.48 7.51 -20.25
N VAL A 239 -0.30 7.94 -19.79
CA VAL A 239 0.54 7.21 -18.83
C VAL A 239 1.04 8.14 -17.74
N PHE A 240 1.38 7.56 -16.59
CA PHE A 240 2.15 8.24 -15.55
C PHE A 240 3.61 8.35 -15.94
N LEU A 241 4.24 9.43 -15.53
CA LEU A 241 5.69 9.58 -15.56
C LEU A 241 6.33 9.05 -14.28
N PRO A 242 7.57 8.54 -14.30
CA PRO A 242 8.31 8.20 -13.10
C PRO A 242 8.72 9.45 -12.33
N PHE A 243 8.81 9.38 -11.00
CA PHE A 243 9.33 10.48 -10.20
C PHE A 243 10.78 10.80 -10.59
N GLY A 244 11.20 12.07 -10.48
CA GLY A 244 12.60 12.47 -10.71
C GLY A 244 13.16 12.08 -12.08
N GLY A 245 12.32 11.91 -13.10
CA GLY A 245 12.70 11.65 -14.47
C GLY A 245 13.46 10.33 -14.66
N TYR A 246 14.65 10.38 -15.28
CA TYR A 246 15.44 9.17 -15.57
C TYR A 246 15.92 8.42 -14.32
N LYS A 247 16.12 9.10 -13.18
CA LYS A 247 16.55 8.47 -11.94
C LYS A 247 15.44 7.57 -11.39
N GLY A 248 14.20 8.08 -11.26
CA GLY A 248 13.04 7.29 -10.84
C GLY A 248 12.70 6.19 -11.85
N SER A 249 12.93 6.44 -13.15
CA SER A 249 12.82 5.41 -14.19
C SER A 249 13.75 4.23 -13.94
N GLY A 250 15.02 4.52 -13.54
CA GLY A 250 15.96 3.47 -13.15
C GLY A 250 15.49 2.68 -11.93
N VAL A 251 14.95 3.36 -10.93
CA VAL A 251 14.36 2.69 -9.73
C VAL A 251 13.17 1.83 -10.12
N ALA A 252 12.26 2.33 -10.97
CA ALA A 252 11.10 1.58 -11.46
C ALA A 252 11.51 0.29 -12.19
N LEU A 253 12.55 0.36 -13.03
CA LEU A 253 13.10 -0.79 -13.74
C LEU A 253 13.66 -1.83 -12.75
N VAL A 254 14.46 -1.41 -11.77
CA VAL A 254 15.02 -2.33 -10.76
C VAL A 254 13.91 -2.97 -9.94
N THR A 255 12.90 -2.20 -9.55
CA THR A 255 11.74 -2.70 -8.81
C THR A 255 10.95 -3.75 -9.60
N GLU A 256 10.76 -3.52 -10.92
CA GLU A 256 10.12 -4.50 -11.81
C GLU A 256 10.93 -5.79 -11.91
N ILE A 257 12.26 -5.69 -11.98
CA ILE A 257 13.15 -6.86 -12.03
C ILE A 257 13.10 -7.65 -10.72
N LEU A 258 13.26 -6.99 -9.57
CA LEU A 258 13.27 -7.65 -8.26
C LEU A 258 11.90 -8.25 -7.91
N GLY A 259 10.85 -7.45 -7.98
CA GLY A 259 9.50 -7.90 -7.65
C GLY A 259 8.89 -8.82 -8.71
N GLY A 260 9.15 -8.58 -9.97
CA GLY A 260 8.54 -9.32 -11.09
C GLY A 260 9.37 -10.49 -11.57
N LEU A 261 10.53 -10.23 -12.16
CA LEU A 261 11.33 -11.26 -12.82
C LEU A 261 12.01 -12.20 -11.83
N LEU A 262 12.68 -11.67 -10.81
CA LEU A 262 13.40 -12.47 -9.82
C LEU A 262 12.45 -13.37 -9.00
N SER A 263 11.25 -12.87 -8.70
CA SER A 263 10.22 -13.66 -7.99
C SER A 263 9.62 -14.79 -8.84
N GLY A 264 9.80 -14.73 -10.14
CA GLY A 264 9.12 -15.61 -11.10
C GLY A 264 7.66 -15.23 -11.37
N ASN A 265 7.23 -14.02 -10.94
CA ASN A 265 5.87 -13.53 -11.20
C ASN A 265 5.66 -13.09 -12.66
N GLY A 266 6.73 -12.78 -13.38
CA GLY A 266 6.67 -12.15 -14.71
C GLY A 266 6.55 -10.63 -14.62
N LEU A 267 6.27 -9.98 -15.75
CA LEU A 267 6.15 -8.54 -15.84
C LEU A 267 4.72 -8.07 -15.55
N GLY A 268 4.56 -6.96 -14.87
CA GLY A 268 3.25 -6.38 -14.57
C GLY A 268 2.39 -6.14 -15.81
N ARG A 269 3.02 -5.76 -16.93
CA ARG A 269 2.32 -5.59 -18.23
C ARG A 269 1.70 -6.88 -18.78
N ASP A 270 2.28 -8.03 -18.49
CA ASP A 270 1.78 -9.32 -19.01
C ASP A 270 0.52 -9.72 -18.25
N TRP A 271 0.48 -9.50 -16.93
CA TRP A 271 -0.73 -9.62 -16.13
C TRP A 271 -1.83 -8.65 -16.58
N TRP A 272 -1.46 -7.40 -16.89
CA TRP A 272 -2.40 -6.42 -17.42
C TRP A 272 -3.05 -6.88 -18.71
N LYS A 273 -2.28 -7.41 -19.67
CA LYS A 273 -2.78 -7.90 -20.95
C LYS A 273 -3.68 -9.12 -20.83
N SER A 274 -3.42 -9.98 -19.86
CA SER A 274 -4.23 -11.18 -19.60
C SER A 274 -5.50 -10.91 -18.77
N GLY A 275 -5.75 -9.66 -18.37
CA GLY A 275 -6.86 -9.28 -17.50
C GLY A 275 -6.65 -9.62 -16.03
N GLY A 276 -5.47 -10.10 -15.65
CA GLY A 276 -5.07 -10.46 -14.29
C GLY A 276 -4.72 -9.25 -13.41
N HIS A 277 -5.65 -8.32 -13.25
CA HIS A 277 -5.44 -7.15 -12.40
C HIS A 277 -5.21 -7.56 -10.94
N GLY A 278 -4.25 -6.89 -10.28
CA GLY A 278 -4.01 -7.05 -8.84
C GLY A 278 -3.11 -8.23 -8.47
N VAL A 279 -2.45 -8.89 -9.43
CA VAL A 279 -1.44 -9.92 -9.16
C VAL A 279 -0.07 -9.27 -9.07
N ASN A 280 0.53 -9.34 -7.89
CA ASN A 280 1.82 -8.72 -7.60
C ASN A 280 2.93 -9.77 -7.47
N GLY A 281 4.13 -9.37 -7.91
CA GLY A 281 5.37 -10.02 -7.53
C GLY A 281 6.08 -9.18 -6.47
N VAL A 282 6.58 -9.82 -5.43
CA VAL A 282 7.13 -9.16 -4.25
C VAL A 282 8.55 -9.64 -3.98
N PHE A 283 9.41 -8.70 -3.62
CA PHE A 283 10.73 -8.94 -3.06
C PHE A 283 10.79 -8.30 -1.68
N LEU A 284 11.13 -9.08 -0.66
CA LEU A 284 11.35 -8.61 0.71
C LEU A 284 12.69 -9.12 1.22
N GLN A 285 13.42 -8.23 1.88
CA GLN A 285 14.70 -8.53 2.51
C GLN A 285 14.74 -7.95 3.92
N ALA A 286 15.35 -8.71 4.84
CA ALA A 286 15.74 -8.23 6.15
C ALA A 286 17.20 -8.62 6.40
N PHE A 287 17.97 -7.77 7.09
CA PHE A 287 19.32 -8.10 7.50
C PHE A 287 19.68 -7.49 8.86
N SER A 288 20.53 -8.22 9.59
CA SER A 288 20.94 -7.88 10.94
C SER A 288 21.98 -6.77 10.93
N VAL A 289 21.75 -5.75 11.74
CA VAL A 289 22.76 -4.73 12.05
C VAL A 289 23.95 -5.35 12.79
N GLU A 290 23.69 -6.37 13.62
CA GLU A 290 24.70 -7.01 14.46
C GLU A 290 25.80 -7.74 13.67
N GLU A 291 25.54 -8.05 12.39
CA GLU A 291 26.58 -8.58 11.50
C GLU A 291 27.65 -7.54 11.12
N PHE A 292 27.38 -6.26 11.36
CA PHE A 292 28.28 -5.14 11.00
C PHE A 292 28.81 -4.41 12.23
N GLN A 293 27.96 -4.21 13.24
CA GLN A 293 28.28 -3.51 14.49
C GLN A 293 27.22 -3.81 15.56
N PRO A 294 27.53 -3.61 16.86
CA PRO A 294 26.51 -3.74 17.90
C PRO A 294 25.30 -2.85 17.65
N LEU A 295 24.09 -3.43 17.82
CA LEU A 295 22.82 -2.72 17.54
C LEU A 295 22.69 -1.43 18.35
N GLU A 296 23.13 -1.41 19.62
CA GLU A 296 23.08 -0.21 20.47
C GLU A 296 23.96 0.92 19.91
N VAL A 297 25.16 0.58 19.40
CA VAL A 297 26.05 1.56 18.76
C VAL A 297 25.40 2.13 17.49
N PHE A 298 24.72 1.30 16.72
CA PHE A 298 23.98 1.73 15.55
C PHE A 298 22.84 2.70 15.93
N TYR A 299 22.07 2.38 16.97
CA TYR A 299 21.02 3.26 17.48
C TYR A 299 21.56 4.61 17.91
N ASP A 300 22.67 4.66 18.67
CA ASP A 300 23.30 5.91 19.06
C ASP A 300 23.67 6.78 17.85
N ARG A 301 24.21 6.15 16.80
CA ARG A 301 24.58 6.85 15.57
C ARG A 301 23.37 7.33 14.76
N VAL A 302 22.30 6.56 14.73
CA VAL A 302 21.04 6.99 14.10
C VAL A 302 20.44 8.18 14.85
N ASP A 303 20.41 8.13 16.19
CA ASP A 303 19.89 9.22 17.01
C ASP A 303 20.75 10.50 16.84
N GLU A 304 22.08 10.40 16.90
CA GLU A 304 23.01 11.51 16.63
C GLU A 304 22.77 12.13 15.22
N PHE A 305 22.57 11.29 14.21
CA PHE A 305 22.31 11.76 12.85
C PHE A 305 20.93 12.44 12.71
N VAL A 306 19.92 11.91 13.38
CA VAL A 306 18.58 12.51 13.43
C VAL A 306 18.64 13.88 14.10
N ASP A 307 19.32 14.00 15.24
CA ASP A 307 19.49 15.27 15.94
C ASP A 307 20.23 16.30 15.08
N PHE A 308 21.29 15.86 14.38
CA PHE A 308 22.00 16.71 13.43
C PHE A 308 21.09 17.23 12.32
N ILE A 309 20.28 16.35 11.70
CA ILE A 309 19.30 16.74 10.66
C ILE A 309 18.30 17.76 11.23
N LYS A 310 17.75 17.49 12.40
CA LYS A 310 16.74 18.35 13.04
C LYS A 310 17.28 19.71 13.48
N SER A 311 18.58 19.81 13.77
CA SER A 311 19.26 21.05 14.13
C SER A 311 19.66 21.91 12.91
N THR A 312 19.54 21.38 11.69
CA THR A 312 19.89 22.10 10.46
C THR A 312 18.98 23.31 10.25
N PRO A 313 19.52 24.50 9.88
CA PRO A 313 18.70 25.65 9.57
C PRO A 313 17.67 25.38 8.48
N LEU A 314 16.45 25.86 8.68
CA LEU A 314 15.34 25.63 7.78
C LEU A 314 15.41 26.55 6.56
N ALA A 315 15.06 26.02 5.39
CA ALA A 315 14.83 26.86 4.21
C ALA A 315 13.55 27.70 4.38
N PRO A 316 13.46 28.86 3.70
CA PRO A 316 12.27 29.69 3.74
C PRO A 316 11.01 28.91 3.37
N GLY A 317 9.93 29.09 4.15
CA GLY A 317 8.65 28.41 3.95
C GLY A 317 8.52 27.04 4.64
N PHE A 318 9.56 26.54 5.29
CA PHE A 318 9.49 25.31 6.09
C PHE A 318 9.48 25.62 7.57
N SER A 319 8.71 24.85 8.35
CA SER A 319 8.65 24.94 9.82
C SER A 319 9.47 23.84 10.50
N GLU A 320 9.78 22.76 9.80
CA GLU A 320 10.59 21.64 10.29
C GLU A 320 11.11 20.77 9.15
N ILE A 321 12.12 19.91 9.44
CA ILE A 321 12.56 18.82 8.57
C ILE A 321 11.90 17.54 9.06
N LEU A 322 11.04 16.93 8.24
CA LEU A 322 10.39 15.65 8.52
C LEU A 322 11.23 14.50 7.99
N LEU A 323 11.40 13.47 8.81
CA LEU A 323 12.00 12.21 8.37
C LEU A 323 10.96 11.30 7.72
N PRO A 324 11.38 10.37 6.82
CA PRO A 324 10.48 9.40 6.23
C PRO A 324 9.69 8.61 7.30
N GLY A 325 8.36 8.56 7.13
CA GLY A 325 7.44 7.91 8.06
C GLY A 325 6.98 8.78 9.25
N GLU A 326 7.67 9.87 9.57
CA GLU A 326 7.36 10.72 10.75
C GLU A 326 5.98 11.37 10.67
N ALA A 327 5.63 11.96 9.52
CA ALA A 327 4.31 12.57 9.31
C ALA A 327 3.15 11.58 9.48
N GLY A 328 3.33 10.35 8.99
CA GLY A 328 2.34 9.29 9.15
C GLY A 328 2.16 8.88 10.61
N ARG A 329 3.24 8.72 11.37
CA ARG A 329 3.16 8.40 12.81
C ARG A 329 2.46 9.48 13.62
N ARG A 330 2.77 10.75 13.37
CA ARG A 330 2.10 11.89 14.05
C ARG A 330 0.60 11.93 13.76
N ARG A 331 0.19 11.63 12.51
CA ARG A 331 -1.24 11.53 12.17
C ARG A 331 -1.89 10.35 12.89
N GLU A 332 -1.23 9.20 12.94
CA GLU A 332 -1.72 8.02 13.65
C GLU A 332 -1.95 8.32 15.13
N GLU A 333 -1.00 8.94 15.82
CA GLU A 333 -1.13 9.38 17.21
C GLU A 333 -2.33 10.31 17.43
N ASN A 334 -2.54 11.27 16.53
CA ASN A 334 -3.68 12.17 16.58
C ASN A 334 -5.00 11.45 16.33
N HIS A 335 -5.07 10.62 15.29
CA HIS A 335 -6.29 9.90 14.92
C HIS A 335 -6.65 8.79 15.91
N GLN A 336 -5.69 8.19 16.62
CA GLN A 336 -5.98 7.24 17.71
C GLN A 336 -6.84 7.88 18.79
N ASN A 337 -6.60 9.14 19.13
CA ASN A 337 -7.31 9.86 20.16
C ASN A 337 -8.61 10.50 19.64
N GLN A 338 -8.56 11.11 18.45
CA GLN A 338 -9.63 11.93 17.91
C GLN A 338 -10.61 11.16 17.00
N GLY A 339 -10.25 9.93 16.59
CA GLY A 339 -10.94 9.20 15.53
C GLY A 339 -10.44 9.57 14.13
N VAL A 340 -10.78 8.75 13.16
CA VAL A 340 -10.43 8.91 11.75
C VAL A 340 -11.65 9.42 10.98
N GLU A 341 -11.44 10.37 10.09
CA GLU A 341 -12.47 10.90 9.20
C GLU A 341 -12.42 10.13 7.88
N LEU A 342 -13.57 9.57 7.48
CA LEU A 342 -13.76 8.94 6.17
C LEU A 342 -14.56 9.91 5.28
N ASP A 343 -14.25 9.94 3.98
CA ASP A 343 -15.11 10.62 3.05
C ASP A 343 -16.49 9.93 2.94
N ASP A 344 -17.52 10.71 2.58
CA ASP A 344 -18.91 10.25 2.55
C ASP A 344 -19.11 9.07 1.58
N GLU A 345 -18.38 9.06 0.45
CA GLU A 345 -18.49 8.01 -0.56
C GLU A 345 -17.94 6.67 0.00
N THR A 346 -16.77 6.72 0.63
CA THR A 346 -16.17 5.55 1.28
C THR A 346 -17.06 5.00 2.40
N TRP A 347 -17.63 5.89 3.23
CA TRP A 347 -18.51 5.47 4.30
C TRP A 347 -19.80 4.84 3.77
N ALA A 348 -20.44 5.47 2.79
CA ALA A 348 -21.63 4.94 2.16
C ALA A 348 -21.39 3.56 1.53
N GLU A 349 -20.26 3.37 0.81
CA GLU A 349 -19.89 2.07 0.25
C GLU A 349 -19.77 0.99 1.34
N LEU A 350 -19.13 1.28 2.47
CA LEU A 350 -18.99 0.32 3.58
C LEU A 350 -20.34 -0.05 4.20
N VAL A 351 -21.26 0.92 4.34
CA VAL A 351 -22.62 0.69 4.88
C VAL A 351 -23.46 -0.14 3.88
N ASP A 352 -23.37 0.14 2.60
CA ASP A 352 -24.05 -0.64 1.55
C ASP A 352 -23.56 -2.08 1.53
N LEU A 353 -22.24 -2.29 1.62
CA LEU A 353 -21.64 -3.62 1.73
C LEU A 353 -22.09 -4.36 2.99
N ALA A 354 -22.24 -3.66 4.13
CA ALA A 354 -22.77 -4.25 5.36
C ALA A 354 -24.21 -4.77 5.18
N SER A 355 -25.05 -3.96 4.53
CA SER A 355 -26.42 -4.35 4.22
C SER A 355 -26.46 -5.56 3.28
N GLU A 356 -25.63 -5.56 2.22
CA GLU A 356 -25.55 -6.64 1.25
C GLU A 356 -25.09 -7.97 1.88
N LEU A 357 -24.11 -7.90 2.79
CA LEU A 357 -23.49 -9.07 3.42
C LEU A 357 -24.16 -9.49 4.73
N GLY A 358 -25.18 -8.77 5.21
CA GLY A 358 -25.87 -9.05 6.46
C GLY A 358 -25.03 -8.77 7.72
N VAL A 359 -24.09 -7.82 7.64
CA VAL A 359 -23.25 -7.40 8.76
C VAL A 359 -23.95 -6.30 9.55
N GLY A 360 -24.44 -6.62 10.77
CA GLY A 360 -25.28 -5.72 11.59
C GLY A 360 -24.52 -4.74 12.49
N ASN A 361 -23.24 -4.95 12.74
CA ASN A 361 -22.46 -4.15 13.69
C ASN A 361 -21.79 -2.93 13.02
N ILE A 362 -22.61 -2.00 12.51
CA ILE A 362 -22.11 -0.73 11.96
C ILE A 362 -21.60 0.12 13.14
N PRO A 363 -20.34 0.59 13.13
CA PRO A 363 -19.81 1.38 14.24
C PRO A 363 -20.53 2.73 14.35
N PRO A 364 -20.78 3.21 15.56
CA PRO A 364 -21.34 4.54 15.75
C PRO A 364 -20.35 5.60 15.30
N LEU A 365 -20.85 6.68 14.75
CA LEU A 365 -20.07 7.88 14.48
C LEU A 365 -19.58 8.48 15.82
N ALA A 366 -18.34 8.96 15.87
CA ALA A 366 -17.72 9.49 17.08
C ALA A 366 -18.10 10.97 17.31
#